data_7b1a1bbedfc35209e85b9a62c92eddb2
#
_entry.id   7b1a1bbedfc35209e85b9a62c92eddb2
#
_cell.length_a   1.000
_cell.length_b   1.000
_cell.length_c   1.000
_cell.angle_alpha   90.00
_cell.angle_beta   90.00
_cell.angle_gamma   90.00
#
_symmetry.space_group_name_H-M   'P 1'
#
loop_
_entity.id
_entity.type
_entity.pdbx_description
1 polymer ?
#
loop_
_entity_poly.entity_id
_entity_poly.type
_entity_poly.pdbx_seq_one_letter_code
_entity_poly.pdbx_strand_id
1 'polypeptide(L)'
;MKEKKPINIEIGRYVKQCREEAGMTQEAFAELIGLGVKHVSAIECGAVGLSLPTLRRISIALSVPADMLLFGPPDEAERQSRASELQVLSSKLSRLPANKFRVVKDIIDKLLEAIALE
;
A
#
# COMPACT_ATOMS: atom_id res chain seq x y z
N MET A 1 -12.58 -18.12 23.10
CA MET A 1 -11.95 -17.76 21.83
C MET A 1 -12.06 -16.27 21.61
N LYS A 2 -10.97 -15.62 21.28
CA LYS A 2 -11.00 -14.21 20.92
C LYS A 2 -11.56 -14.06 19.52
N GLU A 3 -12.52 -13.18 19.36
CA GLU A 3 -12.99 -12.80 18.04
C GLU A 3 -11.89 -12.09 17.27
N LYS A 4 -11.76 -12.43 16.00
CA LYS A 4 -10.84 -11.74 15.10
C LYS A 4 -11.42 -10.38 14.75
N LYS A 5 -10.58 -9.35 14.79
CA LYS A 5 -11.00 -8.01 14.37
C LYS A 5 -11.10 -7.95 12.84
N PRO A 6 -12.17 -7.38 12.28
CA PRO A 6 -12.32 -7.29 10.82
C PRO A 6 -11.12 -6.67 10.12
N ILE A 7 -10.53 -5.62 10.68
CA ILE A 7 -9.35 -4.97 10.11
C ILE A 7 -8.15 -5.92 10.03
N ASN A 8 -7.97 -6.78 11.04
CA ASN A 8 -6.87 -7.74 11.06
C ASN A 8 -7.05 -8.82 10.00
N ILE A 9 -8.29 -9.27 9.80
CA ILE A 9 -8.62 -10.24 8.76
C ILE A 9 -8.31 -9.67 7.38
N GLU A 10 -8.72 -8.44 7.15
CA GLU A 10 -8.53 -7.74 5.88
C GLU A 10 -7.05 -7.53 5.56
N ILE A 11 -6.32 -6.95 6.51
CA ILE A 11 -4.88 -6.70 6.34
C ILE A 11 -4.12 -8.01 6.18
N GLY A 12 -4.46 -9.02 6.97
CA GLY A 12 -3.85 -10.35 6.86
C GLY A 12 -4.00 -10.95 5.48
N ARG A 13 -5.18 -10.79 4.87
CA ARG A 13 -5.44 -11.26 3.52
C ARG A 13 -4.59 -10.52 2.49
N TYR A 14 -4.44 -9.21 2.63
CA TYR A 14 -3.58 -8.42 1.73
C TYR A 14 -2.11 -8.82 1.87
N VAL A 15 -1.64 -9.04 3.09
CA VAL A 15 -0.27 -9.52 3.35
C VAL A 15 -0.03 -10.85 2.65
N LYS A 16 -0.96 -11.79 2.83
CA LYS A 16 -0.88 -13.11 2.19
C LYS A 16 -0.83 -12.99 0.67
N GLN A 17 -1.71 -12.18 0.10
CA GLN A 17 -1.76 -11.96 -1.34
C GLN A 17 -0.44 -11.39 -1.87
N CYS A 18 0.09 -10.36 -1.22
CA CYS A 18 1.37 -9.77 -1.63
C CYS A 18 2.52 -10.75 -1.49
N ARG A 19 2.52 -11.57 -0.44
CA ARG A 19 3.54 -12.62 -0.27
C ARG A 19 3.49 -13.65 -1.40
N GLU A 20 2.30 -14.12 -1.72
CA GLU A 20 2.09 -15.11 -2.79
C GLU A 20 2.48 -14.55 -4.16
N GLU A 21 2.12 -13.30 -4.44
CA GLU A 21 2.51 -12.61 -5.67
C GLU A 21 4.02 -12.44 -5.79
N ALA A 22 4.70 -12.30 -4.65
CA ALA A 22 6.16 -12.25 -4.61
C ALA A 22 6.82 -13.63 -4.73
N GLY A 23 6.03 -14.69 -4.79
CA GLY A 23 6.53 -16.07 -4.92
C GLY A 23 7.17 -16.62 -3.66
N MET A 24 6.85 -16.08 -2.50
CA MET A 24 7.45 -16.50 -1.23
C MET A 24 6.57 -17.46 -0.46
N THR A 25 7.21 -18.46 0.18
CA THR A 25 6.55 -19.28 1.19
C THR A 25 6.42 -18.50 2.49
N GLN A 26 5.57 -18.97 3.40
CA GLN A 26 5.48 -18.37 4.73
C GLN A 26 6.83 -18.43 5.48
N GLU A 27 7.57 -19.53 5.32
CA GLU A 27 8.88 -19.75 5.95
C GLU A 27 9.90 -18.73 5.44
N ALA A 28 10.00 -18.55 4.13
CA ALA A 28 10.93 -17.60 3.52
C ALA A 28 10.58 -16.17 3.92
N PHE A 29 9.31 -15.85 3.91
CA PHE A 29 8.82 -14.53 4.31
C PHE A 29 9.09 -14.25 5.79
N ALA A 30 8.80 -15.22 6.66
CA ALA A 30 9.05 -15.10 8.10
C ALA A 30 10.53 -14.82 8.38
N GLU A 31 11.43 -15.53 7.71
CA GLU A 31 12.87 -15.32 7.84
C GLU A 31 13.25 -13.92 7.41
N LEU A 32 12.70 -13.45 6.29
CA LEU A 32 13.01 -12.13 5.74
C LEU A 32 12.59 -10.98 6.66
N ILE A 33 11.45 -11.11 7.33
CA ILE A 33 10.94 -10.05 8.22
C ILE A 33 11.30 -10.26 9.69
N GLY A 34 12.03 -11.33 10.00
CA GLY A 34 12.50 -11.60 11.35
C GLY A 34 11.45 -12.07 12.34
N LEU A 35 10.41 -12.75 11.85
CA LEU A 35 9.34 -13.30 12.68
C LEU A 35 9.30 -14.83 12.54
N GLY A 36 8.65 -15.50 13.51
CA GLY A 36 8.39 -16.92 13.39
C GLY A 36 7.28 -17.22 12.39
N VAL A 37 7.30 -18.42 11.82
CA VAL A 37 6.28 -18.88 10.85
C VAL A 37 4.88 -18.85 11.47
N LYS A 38 4.76 -19.24 12.74
CA LYS A 38 3.47 -19.21 13.45
C LYS A 38 2.92 -17.81 13.56
N HIS A 39 3.79 -16.81 13.76
CA HIS A 39 3.39 -15.41 13.84
C HIS A 39 2.92 -14.93 12.46
N VAL A 40 3.64 -15.26 11.40
CA VAL A 40 3.23 -14.93 10.01
C VAL A 40 1.87 -15.55 9.71
N SER A 41 1.68 -16.82 10.05
CA SER A 41 0.41 -17.51 9.86
C SER A 41 -0.72 -16.81 10.64
N ALA A 42 -0.46 -16.40 11.87
CA ALA A 42 -1.44 -15.68 12.70
C ALA A 42 -1.81 -14.33 12.10
N ILE A 43 -0.84 -13.61 11.52
CA ILE A 43 -1.08 -12.34 10.83
C ILE A 43 -1.96 -12.58 9.60
N GLU A 44 -1.60 -13.55 8.77
CA GLU A 44 -2.30 -13.80 7.50
C GLU A 44 -3.73 -14.29 7.69
N CYS A 45 -4.00 -15.00 8.78
CA CYS A 45 -5.37 -15.44 9.08
C CYS A 45 -6.18 -14.44 9.91
N GLY A 46 -5.57 -13.30 10.26
CA GLY A 46 -6.27 -12.24 10.99
C GLY A 46 -6.40 -12.47 12.49
N ALA A 47 -5.67 -13.48 13.04
CA ALA A 47 -5.72 -13.75 14.48
C ALA A 47 -5.02 -12.68 15.30
N VAL A 48 -4.03 -12.01 14.73
CA VAL A 48 -3.30 -10.91 15.36
C VAL A 48 -3.17 -9.75 14.36
N GLY A 49 -2.97 -8.55 14.89
CA GLY A 49 -2.71 -7.36 14.07
C GLY A 49 -1.22 -7.16 13.84
N LEU A 50 -0.91 -6.11 13.09
CA LEU A 50 0.46 -5.70 12.81
C LEU A 50 0.85 -4.53 13.70
N SER A 51 2.06 -4.59 14.26
CA SER A 51 2.69 -3.40 14.82
C SER A 51 3.19 -2.52 13.70
N LEU A 52 3.42 -1.25 13.95
CA LEU A 52 3.98 -0.33 12.95
C LEU A 52 5.36 -0.79 12.47
N PRO A 53 6.28 -1.23 13.36
CA PRO A 53 7.56 -1.76 12.89
C PRO A 53 7.41 -2.98 11.97
N THR A 54 6.47 -3.88 12.26
CA THR A 54 6.22 -5.05 11.42
C THR A 54 5.64 -4.63 10.06
N LEU A 55 4.70 -3.71 10.05
CA LEU A 55 4.14 -3.15 8.81
C LEU A 55 5.24 -2.58 7.92
N ARG A 56 6.15 -1.81 8.51
CA ARG A 56 7.29 -1.24 7.80
C ARG A 56 8.19 -2.32 7.19
N ARG A 57 8.51 -3.35 7.97
CA ARG A 57 9.34 -4.48 7.50
C ARG A 57 8.69 -5.22 6.33
N ILE A 58 7.39 -5.46 6.41
CA ILE A 58 6.64 -6.12 5.34
C ILE A 58 6.64 -5.27 4.08
N SER A 59 6.38 -3.98 4.21
CA SER A 59 6.38 -3.04 3.07
C SER A 59 7.73 -3.07 2.36
N ILE A 60 8.82 -3.02 3.10
CA ILE A 60 10.17 -3.07 2.54
C ILE A 60 10.45 -4.45 1.91
N ALA A 61 10.16 -5.52 2.64
CA ALA A 61 10.46 -6.89 2.21
C ALA A 61 9.74 -7.28 0.92
N LEU A 62 8.49 -6.86 0.78
CA LEU A 62 7.67 -7.17 -0.40
C LEU A 62 7.75 -6.09 -1.47
N SER A 63 8.44 -4.98 -1.22
CA SER A 63 8.52 -3.82 -2.11
C SER A 63 7.13 -3.32 -2.51
N VAL A 64 6.22 -3.27 -1.54
CA VAL A 64 4.86 -2.76 -1.74
C VAL A 64 4.62 -1.58 -0.81
N PRO A 65 3.87 -0.55 -1.26
CA PRO A 65 3.54 0.56 -0.38
C PRO A 65 2.63 0.11 0.76
N ALA A 66 2.74 0.74 1.91
CA ALA A 66 1.94 0.40 3.09
C ALA A 66 0.44 0.50 2.83
N ASP A 67 0.00 1.43 1.99
CA ASP A 67 -1.42 1.56 1.62
C ASP A 67 -1.98 0.30 0.95
N MET A 68 -1.19 -0.43 0.17
CA MET A 68 -1.64 -1.71 -0.40
C MET A 68 -1.90 -2.75 0.67
N LEU A 69 -1.11 -2.73 1.73
CA LEU A 69 -1.28 -3.65 2.86
C LEU A 69 -2.48 -3.26 3.72
N LEU A 70 -2.76 -1.95 3.84
CA LEU A 70 -3.85 -1.42 4.66
C LEU A 70 -5.20 -1.42 3.94
N PHE A 71 -5.22 -1.10 2.67
CA PHE A 71 -6.46 -0.87 1.91
C PHE A 71 -6.65 -1.83 0.75
N GLY A 72 -5.65 -2.63 0.44
CA GLY A 72 -5.67 -3.57 -0.67
C GLY A 72 -5.25 -2.96 -2.00
N PRO A 73 -5.04 -3.80 -3.02
CA PRO A 73 -4.71 -3.32 -4.35
C PRO A 73 -5.88 -2.59 -4.96
N PRO A 74 -5.65 -1.49 -5.70
CA PRO A 74 -6.72 -0.82 -6.43
C PRO A 74 -7.29 -1.74 -7.50
N ASP A 75 -8.55 -1.56 -7.84
CA ASP A 75 -9.21 -2.28 -8.91
C ASP A 75 -8.46 -2.04 -10.23
N GLU A 76 -8.26 -3.09 -11.01
CA GLU A 76 -7.51 -3.02 -12.27
C GLU A 76 -8.12 -2.01 -13.24
N ALA A 77 -9.45 -1.99 -13.35
CA ALA A 77 -10.15 -1.04 -14.19
C ALA A 77 -9.92 0.41 -13.74
N GLU A 78 -9.98 0.64 -12.43
CA GLU A 78 -9.71 1.95 -11.86
C GLU A 78 -8.25 2.37 -12.08
N ARG A 79 -7.31 1.43 -11.96
CA ARG A 79 -5.89 1.69 -12.20
C ARG A 79 -5.62 2.10 -13.62
N GLN A 80 -6.22 1.41 -14.59
CA GLN A 80 -6.05 1.72 -16.01
C GLN A 80 -6.66 3.07 -16.36
N SER A 81 -7.86 3.34 -15.85
CA SER A 81 -8.54 4.62 -16.04
C SER A 81 -7.72 5.76 -15.45
N ARG A 82 -7.24 5.57 -14.22
CA ARG A 82 -6.40 6.58 -13.55
C ARG A 82 -5.08 6.80 -14.26
N ALA A 83 -4.44 5.73 -14.76
CA ALA A 83 -3.18 5.83 -15.49
C ALA A 83 -3.35 6.67 -16.77
N SER A 84 -4.45 6.48 -17.50
CA SER A 84 -4.75 7.26 -18.69
C SER A 84 -4.99 8.74 -18.37
N GLU A 85 -5.77 9.00 -17.31
CA GLU A 85 -6.04 10.37 -16.86
C GLU A 85 -4.76 11.08 -16.39
N LEU A 86 -3.90 10.36 -15.65
CA LEU A 86 -2.62 10.90 -15.20
C LEU A 86 -1.70 11.21 -16.37
N GLN A 87 -1.70 10.39 -17.40
CA GLN A 87 -0.89 10.64 -18.60
C GLN A 87 -1.30 11.91 -19.30
N VAL A 88 -2.61 12.13 -19.45
CA VAL A 88 -3.15 13.36 -20.06
C VAL A 88 -2.80 14.57 -19.21
N LEU A 89 -3.00 14.48 -17.89
CA LEU A 89 -2.70 15.57 -16.97
C LEU A 89 -1.20 15.90 -16.97
N SER A 90 -0.35 14.89 -16.94
CA SER A 90 1.10 15.04 -16.99
C SER A 90 1.55 15.74 -18.27
N SER A 91 0.95 15.38 -19.42
CA SER A 91 1.24 16.01 -20.70
C SER A 91 0.88 17.49 -20.71
N LYS A 92 -0.28 17.84 -20.13
CA LYS A 92 -0.72 19.24 -20.01
C LYS A 92 0.23 20.04 -19.13
N LEU A 93 0.64 19.47 -18.00
CA LEU A 93 1.55 20.13 -17.06
C LEU A 93 2.94 20.34 -17.67
N SER A 94 3.43 19.35 -18.43
CA SER A 94 4.76 19.44 -19.04
C SER A 94 4.87 20.53 -20.12
N ARG A 95 3.74 20.99 -20.65
CA ARG A 95 3.70 22.04 -21.67
C ARG A 95 3.66 23.45 -21.08
N LEU A 96 3.49 23.57 -19.77
CA LEU A 96 3.41 24.88 -19.11
C LEU A 96 4.80 25.52 -19.01
N PRO A 97 4.89 26.87 -19.18
CA PRO A 97 6.11 27.58 -18.84
C PRO A 97 6.48 27.37 -17.37
N ALA A 98 7.77 27.46 -17.05
CA ALA A 98 8.29 27.14 -15.71
C ALA A 98 7.59 27.91 -14.59
N ASN A 99 7.30 29.20 -14.79
CA ASN A 99 6.61 30.03 -13.81
C ASN A 99 5.18 29.57 -13.54
N LYS A 100 4.45 29.19 -14.61
CA LYS A 100 3.08 28.70 -14.49
C LYS A 100 3.05 27.29 -13.89
N PHE A 101 3.98 26.45 -14.28
CA PHE A 101 4.12 25.10 -13.70
C PHE A 101 4.29 25.17 -12.19
N ARG A 102 5.15 26.07 -11.71
CA ARG A 102 5.41 26.25 -10.27
C ARG A 102 4.15 26.63 -9.51
N VAL A 103 3.35 27.55 -10.06
CA VAL A 103 2.08 27.98 -9.45
C VAL A 103 1.10 26.83 -9.35
N VAL A 104 0.93 26.08 -10.44
CA VAL A 104 0.02 24.92 -10.46
C VAL A 104 0.47 23.84 -9.49
N LYS A 105 1.78 23.57 -9.46
CA LYS A 105 2.35 22.59 -8.53
C LYS A 105 2.05 22.97 -7.08
N ASP A 106 2.25 24.24 -6.72
CA ASP A 106 1.99 24.71 -5.35
C ASP A 106 0.51 24.56 -4.98
N ILE A 107 -0.40 24.83 -5.90
CA ILE A 107 -1.84 24.65 -5.67
C ILE A 107 -2.17 23.17 -5.46
N ILE A 108 -1.62 22.28 -6.29
CA ILE A 108 -1.83 20.84 -6.16
C ILE A 108 -1.30 20.33 -4.82
N ASP A 109 -0.11 20.74 -4.43
CA ASP A 109 0.49 20.33 -3.15
C ASP A 109 -0.41 20.73 -1.97
N LYS A 110 -0.94 21.96 -2.00
CA LYS A 110 -1.86 22.44 -0.95
C LYS A 110 -3.18 21.67 -0.92
N LEU A 111 -3.72 21.33 -2.08
CA LEU A 111 -4.93 20.52 -2.16
C LEU A 111 -4.73 19.12 -1.62
N LEU A 112 -3.59 18.51 -1.93
CA LEU A 112 -3.25 17.18 -1.43
C LEU A 112 -3.08 17.19 0.09
N GLU A 113 -2.45 18.23 0.65
CA GLU A 113 -2.34 18.40 2.09
C GLU A 113 -3.71 18.50 2.76
N ALA A 114 -4.61 19.30 2.18
CA ALA A 114 -5.96 19.48 2.70
C ALA A 114 -6.75 18.17 2.69
N ILE A 115 -6.63 17.37 1.64
CA ILE A 115 -7.28 16.05 1.54
C ILE A 115 -6.71 15.09 2.57
N ALA A 116 -5.40 15.11 2.80
CA ALA A 116 -4.75 14.23 3.76
C ALA A 116 -5.17 14.50 5.22
N LEU A 117 -5.65 15.72 5.51
CA LEU A 117 -6.09 16.11 6.84
C LEU A 117 -7.55 15.74 7.16
N GLU A 118 -8.29 15.26 6.19
CA GLU A 118 -9.69 14.84 6.38
C GLU A 118 -9.83 13.50 7.09
#